data_d8f2974b1aac16943b5bc20b5c5855f0
#
_entry.id   d8f2974b1aac16943b5bc20b5c5855f0
#
_cell.length_a   1.000
_cell.length_b   1.000
_cell.length_c   1.000
_cell.angle_alpha   90.00
_cell.angle_beta   90.00
_cell.angle_gamma   90.00
#
_symmetry.space_group_name_H-M   'P 1'
#
loop_
_entity.id
_entity.type
_entity.pdbx_description
1 polymer ?
#
loop_
_entity_poly.entity_id
_entity_poly.type
_entity_poly.pdbx_seq_one_letter_code
_entity_poly.pdbx_strand_id
1 'polypeptide(L)'
;MIIDFHTHTFPDAIARTAVDKLQAASHTRPFSDGTAEGLRASMLRAGIAWSLVLPVATSPRQVPHINDAAIRLNGEKRCLLSLGGMHPDYPDPEREMERLRAAGIKGVKVHPPYQGVAMDDPRYLRILKTAAALDMMVVTHAGLDVGLPGAEQAAPEKIRRAVDAVPQATLVLAHMGGWRCWEQVERLLPDTPVLLDTSFSLGVMTPNGDGKLRTQKELRMLSPASFVGLVRLFGADRVLFGTDSPWSDQAAYLEQFRALPLTDGEKAGILGENAARLLFS
;
A
#
# COMPACT_ATOMS: atom_id res chain seq x y z
N MET A 1 4.86 -11.29 16.16
CA MET A 1 3.78 -11.51 15.17
C MET A 1 4.12 -10.72 13.93
N ILE A 2 4.02 -11.32 12.73
CA ILE A 2 4.31 -10.62 11.46
C ILE A 2 2.99 -10.24 10.80
N ILE A 3 2.90 -8.96 10.38
CA ILE A 3 1.74 -8.40 9.67
C ILE A 3 2.24 -7.84 8.35
N ASP A 4 1.70 -8.34 7.23
CA ASP A 4 1.91 -7.75 5.92
C ASP A 4 0.84 -6.66 5.69
N PHE A 5 1.26 -5.40 5.81
CA PHE A 5 0.35 -4.26 5.76
C PHE A 5 -0.09 -3.86 4.35
N HIS A 6 0.51 -4.45 3.30
CA HIS A 6 0.21 -4.09 1.93
C HIS A 6 0.12 -5.32 1.02
N THR A 7 -1.08 -5.76 0.78
CA THR A 7 -1.37 -6.86 -0.15
C THR A 7 -2.59 -6.54 -1.01
N HIS A 8 -2.73 -7.26 -2.13
CA HIS A 8 -3.86 -7.12 -3.04
C HIS A 8 -4.50 -8.48 -3.31
N THR A 9 -5.82 -8.50 -3.31
CA THR A 9 -6.63 -9.63 -3.79
C THR A 9 -7.78 -9.13 -4.63
N PHE A 10 -8.28 -10.00 -5.48
CA PHE A 10 -9.43 -9.75 -6.34
C PHE A 10 -10.49 -10.82 -6.07
N PRO A 11 -11.78 -10.54 -6.31
CA PRO A 11 -12.82 -11.58 -6.31
C PRO A 11 -12.44 -12.73 -7.26
N ASP A 12 -12.65 -13.97 -6.85
CA ASP A 12 -12.22 -15.18 -7.59
C ASP A 12 -12.64 -15.16 -9.06
N ALA A 13 -13.85 -14.68 -9.34
CA ALA A 13 -14.40 -14.61 -10.71
C ALA A 13 -13.57 -13.72 -11.66
N ILE A 14 -12.81 -12.76 -11.15
CA ILE A 14 -12.02 -11.81 -11.96
C ILE A 14 -10.52 -11.84 -11.65
N ALA A 15 -10.09 -12.57 -10.62
CA ALA A 15 -8.71 -12.54 -10.12
C ALA A 15 -7.69 -12.79 -11.23
N ARG A 16 -7.85 -13.89 -11.99
CA ARG A 16 -6.97 -14.22 -13.11
C ARG A 16 -6.90 -13.09 -14.15
N THR A 17 -8.05 -12.60 -14.61
CA THR A 17 -8.10 -11.54 -15.62
C THR A 17 -7.49 -10.23 -15.12
N ALA A 18 -7.69 -9.89 -13.84
CA ALA A 18 -7.11 -8.71 -13.23
C ALA A 18 -5.60 -8.82 -13.12
N VAL A 19 -5.08 -9.96 -12.62
CA VAL A 19 -3.64 -10.23 -12.52
C VAL A 19 -2.98 -10.23 -13.91
N ASP A 20 -3.58 -10.89 -14.91
CA ASP A 20 -3.04 -10.92 -16.28
C ASP A 20 -2.93 -9.51 -16.89
N LYS A 21 -3.96 -8.66 -16.70
CA LYS A 21 -3.94 -7.27 -17.17
C LYS A 21 -2.87 -6.43 -16.50
N LEU A 22 -2.75 -6.54 -15.18
CA LEU A 22 -1.77 -5.78 -14.41
C LEU A 22 -0.34 -6.25 -14.70
N GLN A 23 -0.12 -7.57 -14.81
CA GLN A 23 1.15 -8.14 -15.24
C GLN A 23 1.57 -7.64 -16.62
N ALA A 24 0.63 -7.59 -17.57
CA ALA A 24 0.90 -7.09 -18.91
C ALA A 24 1.24 -5.60 -18.93
N ALA A 25 0.60 -4.79 -18.07
CA ALA A 25 0.88 -3.36 -17.96
C ALA A 25 2.20 -3.05 -17.24
N SER A 26 2.49 -3.75 -16.14
CA SER A 26 3.67 -3.53 -15.31
C SER A 26 4.91 -4.30 -15.81
N HIS A 27 4.74 -5.30 -16.67
CA HIS A 27 5.79 -6.22 -17.11
C HIS A 27 6.44 -7.01 -15.96
N THR A 28 5.80 -7.08 -14.80
CA THR A 28 6.27 -7.78 -13.60
C THR A 28 5.55 -9.11 -13.39
N ARG A 29 6.25 -10.07 -12.80
CA ARG A 29 5.70 -11.40 -12.52
C ARG A 29 4.90 -11.41 -11.23
N PRO A 30 3.64 -11.91 -11.22
CA PRO A 30 2.91 -12.18 -9.99
C PRO A 30 3.40 -13.47 -9.32
N PHE A 31 3.33 -13.55 -7.99
CA PHE A 31 3.75 -14.70 -7.16
C PHE A 31 2.57 -15.44 -6.54
N SER A 32 1.35 -14.96 -6.75
CA SER A 32 0.10 -15.67 -6.45
C SER A 32 -0.94 -15.39 -7.52
N ASP A 33 -2.05 -16.13 -7.48
CA ASP A 33 -3.16 -15.99 -8.44
C ASP A 33 -4.07 -14.78 -8.21
N GLY A 34 -3.76 -13.97 -7.18
CA GLY A 34 -4.53 -12.79 -6.81
C GLY A 34 -5.83 -13.09 -6.06
N THR A 35 -6.10 -14.34 -5.68
CA THR A 35 -7.25 -14.69 -4.83
C THR A 35 -6.92 -14.54 -3.33
N ALA A 36 -7.95 -14.44 -2.50
CA ALA A 36 -7.78 -14.46 -1.04
C ALA A 36 -7.14 -15.78 -0.56
N GLU A 37 -7.47 -16.90 -1.20
CA GLU A 37 -6.91 -18.20 -0.86
C GLU A 37 -5.45 -18.34 -1.30
N GLY A 38 -5.10 -17.81 -2.49
CA GLY A 38 -3.72 -17.72 -2.94
C GLY A 38 -2.86 -16.87 -1.99
N LEU A 39 -3.40 -15.77 -1.47
CA LEU A 39 -2.73 -14.95 -0.46
C LEU A 39 -2.54 -15.73 0.85
N ARG A 40 -3.57 -16.44 1.36
CA ARG A 40 -3.45 -17.28 2.58
C ARG A 40 -2.37 -18.36 2.42
N ALA A 41 -2.32 -19.01 1.26
CA ALA A 41 -1.29 -20.01 0.98
C ALA A 41 0.13 -19.39 0.96
N SER A 42 0.28 -18.18 0.42
CA SER A 42 1.54 -17.43 0.44
C SER A 42 1.94 -17.05 1.88
N MET A 43 1.01 -16.51 2.67
CA MET A 43 1.23 -16.16 4.08
C MET A 43 1.70 -17.36 4.91
N LEU A 44 1.08 -18.54 4.71
CA LEU A 44 1.44 -19.76 5.42
C LEU A 44 2.90 -20.15 5.12
N ARG A 45 3.33 -20.09 3.87
CA ARG A 45 4.74 -20.37 3.49
C ARG A 45 5.71 -19.37 4.11
N ALA A 46 5.31 -18.09 4.19
CA ALA A 46 6.15 -17.02 4.72
C ALA A 46 6.12 -16.92 6.27
N GLY A 47 5.21 -17.60 6.96
CA GLY A 47 5.01 -17.43 8.39
C GLY A 47 4.40 -16.07 8.78
N ILE A 48 3.63 -15.46 7.87
CA ILE A 48 2.91 -14.19 8.10
C ILE A 48 1.59 -14.50 8.80
N ALA A 49 1.34 -13.84 9.94
CA ALA A 49 0.15 -14.08 10.75
C ALA A 49 -1.08 -13.35 10.24
N TRP A 50 -0.91 -12.13 9.74
CA TRP A 50 -1.98 -11.28 9.21
C TRP A 50 -1.54 -10.57 7.93
N SER A 51 -2.46 -10.39 6.99
CA SER A 51 -2.26 -9.52 5.84
C SER A 51 -3.42 -8.53 5.70
N LEU A 52 -3.08 -7.28 5.38
CA LEU A 52 -4.03 -6.22 5.09
C LEU A 52 -4.21 -6.10 3.58
N VAL A 53 -5.42 -6.35 3.11
CA VAL A 53 -5.80 -6.19 1.71
C VAL A 53 -6.13 -4.71 1.45
N LEU A 54 -5.51 -4.15 0.42
CA LEU A 54 -5.68 -2.76 -0.01
C LEU A 54 -6.40 -2.71 -1.37
N PRO A 55 -7.73 -2.69 -1.41
CA PRO A 55 -8.47 -2.70 -2.66
C PRO A 55 -8.40 -1.34 -3.36
N VAL A 56 -8.31 -1.34 -4.69
CA VAL A 56 -8.23 -0.12 -5.49
C VAL A 56 -9.51 0.06 -6.31
N ALA A 57 -10.25 1.13 -6.03
CA ALA A 57 -11.37 1.57 -6.85
C ALA A 57 -10.86 2.44 -8.01
N THR A 58 -10.85 1.93 -9.24
CA THR A 58 -10.42 2.67 -10.44
C THR A 58 -11.55 3.47 -11.07
N SER A 59 -12.76 3.37 -10.55
CA SER A 59 -13.91 4.21 -10.90
C SER A 59 -14.84 4.39 -9.70
N PRO A 60 -15.64 5.49 -9.65
CA PRO A 60 -16.58 5.73 -8.56
C PRO A 60 -17.62 4.61 -8.38
N ARG A 61 -18.03 3.96 -9.48
CA ARG A 61 -19.04 2.89 -9.45
C ARG A 61 -18.59 1.63 -8.73
N GLN A 62 -17.28 1.42 -8.61
CA GLN A 62 -16.73 0.24 -7.93
C GLN A 62 -16.73 0.39 -6.40
N VAL A 63 -16.80 1.62 -5.87
CA VAL A 63 -16.65 1.90 -4.44
C VAL A 63 -17.59 1.06 -3.58
N PRO A 64 -18.93 1.03 -3.78
CA PRO A 64 -19.80 0.25 -2.93
C PRO A 64 -19.50 -1.25 -2.96
N HIS A 65 -19.27 -1.82 -4.15
CA HIS A 65 -19.00 -3.25 -4.31
C HIS A 65 -17.68 -3.69 -3.66
N ILE A 66 -16.63 -2.88 -3.80
CA ILE A 66 -15.32 -3.10 -3.17
C ILE A 66 -15.49 -3.05 -1.64
N ASN A 67 -16.22 -2.07 -1.13
CA ASN A 67 -16.40 -1.88 0.29
C ASN A 67 -17.27 -2.97 0.93
N ASP A 68 -18.28 -3.44 0.23
CA ASP A 68 -19.07 -4.61 0.66
C ASP A 68 -18.20 -5.87 0.74
N ALA A 69 -17.28 -6.07 -0.21
CA ALA A 69 -16.33 -7.18 -0.17
C ALA A 69 -15.34 -7.04 1.01
N ALA A 70 -14.84 -5.82 1.27
CA ALA A 70 -13.96 -5.55 2.40
C ALA A 70 -14.64 -5.84 3.75
N ILE A 71 -15.90 -5.41 3.92
CA ILE A 71 -16.69 -5.69 5.13
C ILE A 71 -16.88 -7.20 5.32
N ARG A 72 -17.22 -7.93 4.25
CA ARG A 72 -17.36 -9.41 4.32
C ARG A 72 -16.06 -10.08 4.72
N LEU A 73 -14.92 -9.71 4.10
CA LEU A 73 -13.61 -10.29 4.40
C LEU A 73 -13.22 -10.10 5.88
N ASN A 74 -13.42 -8.90 6.42
CA ASN A 74 -13.15 -8.62 7.83
C ASN A 74 -14.08 -9.41 8.77
N GLY A 75 -15.31 -9.68 8.34
CA GLY A 75 -16.28 -10.49 9.07
C GLY A 75 -15.88 -11.95 9.22
N GLU A 76 -15.03 -12.48 8.33
CA GLU A 76 -14.54 -13.87 8.40
C GLU A 76 -13.60 -14.10 9.61
N LYS A 77 -12.98 -13.06 10.14
CA LYS A 77 -12.02 -13.11 11.27
C LYS A 77 -10.87 -14.13 11.08
N ARG A 78 -10.39 -14.26 9.83
CA ARG A 78 -9.40 -15.27 9.42
C ARG A 78 -8.16 -14.61 8.82
N CYS A 79 -7.19 -14.24 9.63
CA CYS A 79 -5.85 -13.78 9.23
C CYS A 79 -5.77 -12.72 8.08
N LEU A 80 -6.88 -12.37 7.43
CA LEU A 80 -6.98 -11.30 6.44
C LEU A 80 -7.86 -10.19 7.00
N LEU A 81 -7.39 -8.96 6.85
CA LEU A 81 -8.15 -7.74 7.02
C LEU A 81 -8.17 -6.99 5.70
N SER A 82 -9.13 -6.12 5.51
CA SER A 82 -9.20 -5.24 4.34
C SER A 82 -9.52 -3.81 4.77
N LEU A 83 -8.90 -2.85 4.13
CA LEU A 83 -9.43 -1.49 4.10
C LEU A 83 -10.58 -1.38 3.09
N GLY A 84 -11.30 -0.27 3.12
CA GLY A 84 -12.18 0.11 2.03
C GLY A 84 -11.38 0.67 0.83
N GLY A 85 -12.02 0.74 -0.34
CA GLY A 85 -11.52 1.48 -1.49
C GLY A 85 -12.30 2.79 -1.64
N MET A 86 -11.62 3.91 -1.94
CA MET A 86 -12.29 5.18 -2.19
C MET A 86 -11.82 5.78 -3.52
N HIS A 87 -12.72 6.51 -4.19
CA HIS A 87 -12.43 7.22 -5.43
C HIS A 87 -12.69 8.72 -5.26
N PRO A 88 -11.82 9.62 -5.76
CA PRO A 88 -12.00 11.06 -5.59
C PRO A 88 -13.31 11.60 -6.20
N ASP A 89 -13.81 10.99 -7.25
CA ASP A 89 -15.09 11.35 -7.88
C ASP A 89 -16.31 10.61 -7.30
N TYR A 90 -16.15 9.90 -6.18
CA TYR A 90 -17.31 9.29 -5.52
C TYR A 90 -18.19 10.40 -4.91
N PRO A 91 -19.50 10.42 -5.18
CA PRO A 91 -20.32 11.60 -4.87
C PRO A 91 -20.47 11.89 -3.38
N ASP A 92 -20.53 10.86 -2.54
CA ASP A 92 -20.77 10.98 -1.10
C ASP A 92 -19.75 10.15 -0.28
N PRO A 93 -18.46 10.57 -0.28
CA PRO A 93 -17.42 9.84 0.42
C PRO A 93 -17.61 9.86 1.94
N GLU A 94 -18.20 10.89 2.52
CA GLU A 94 -18.47 11.00 3.95
C GLU A 94 -19.37 9.86 4.43
N ARG A 95 -20.53 9.72 3.80
CA ARG A 95 -21.51 8.68 4.15
C ARG A 95 -20.95 7.27 3.98
N GLU A 96 -20.18 7.05 2.90
CA GLU A 96 -19.58 5.74 2.65
C GLU A 96 -18.49 5.43 3.68
N MET A 97 -17.67 6.40 4.06
CA MET A 97 -16.64 6.22 5.08
C MET A 97 -17.25 6.04 6.48
N GLU A 98 -18.34 6.73 6.81
CA GLU A 98 -19.13 6.48 8.02
C GLU A 98 -19.65 5.03 8.06
N ARG A 99 -20.18 4.53 6.94
CA ARG A 99 -20.63 3.14 6.82
C ARG A 99 -19.49 2.14 7.04
N LEU A 100 -18.33 2.40 6.45
CA LEU A 100 -17.12 1.60 6.65
C LEU A 100 -16.67 1.61 8.12
N ARG A 101 -16.60 2.79 8.72
CA ARG A 101 -16.24 2.95 10.15
C ARG A 101 -17.20 2.20 11.07
N ALA A 102 -18.51 2.31 10.84
CA ALA A 102 -19.54 1.58 11.59
C ALA A 102 -19.39 0.05 11.43
N ALA A 103 -18.90 -0.44 10.29
CA ALA A 103 -18.58 -1.84 10.05
C ALA A 103 -17.21 -2.29 10.60
N GLY A 104 -16.47 -1.40 11.28
CA GLY A 104 -15.18 -1.71 11.89
C GLY A 104 -13.97 -1.64 10.92
N ILE A 105 -14.16 -1.11 9.71
CA ILE A 105 -13.06 -0.86 8.75
C ILE A 105 -12.20 0.30 9.26
N LYS A 106 -10.88 0.11 9.29
CA LYS A 106 -9.94 1.06 9.90
C LYS A 106 -9.46 2.18 8.97
N GLY A 107 -9.83 2.15 7.70
CA GLY A 107 -9.38 3.15 6.73
C GLY A 107 -9.76 2.84 5.30
N VAL A 108 -9.24 3.63 4.38
CA VAL A 108 -9.46 3.47 2.94
C VAL A 108 -8.16 3.51 2.15
N LYS A 109 -8.11 2.76 1.04
CA LYS A 109 -7.06 2.84 0.02
C LYS A 109 -7.48 3.78 -1.09
N VAL A 110 -6.53 4.60 -1.55
CA VAL A 110 -6.62 5.41 -2.77
C VAL A 110 -5.40 5.17 -3.66
N HIS A 111 -5.56 5.43 -4.95
CA HIS A 111 -4.49 5.21 -5.92
C HIS A 111 -4.46 6.31 -6.97
N PRO A 112 -3.85 7.48 -6.67
CA PRO A 112 -3.89 8.65 -7.53
C PRO A 112 -3.54 8.40 -8.99
N PRO A 113 -2.48 7.62 -9.37
CA PRO A 113 -2.20 7.29 -10.76
C PRO A 113 -3.35 6.59 -11.48
N TYR A 114 -3.93 5.52 -10.90
CA TYR A 114 -5.04 4.79 -11.53
C TYR A 114 -6.36 5.56 -11.52
N GLN A 115 -6.50 6.54 -10.65
CA GLN A 115 -7.70 7.39 -10.54
C GLN A 115 -7.56 8.69 -11.33
N GLY A 116 -6.37 8.98 -11.90
CA GLY A 116 -6.11 10.12 -12.77
C GLY A 116 -6.18 11.48 -12.08
N VAL A 117 -6.14 11.52 -10.74
CA VAL A 117 -6.30 12.73 -9.92
C VAL A 117 -5.08 12.92 -9.04
N ALA A 118 -4.56 14.15 -8.97
CA ALA A 118 -3.40 14.47 -8.12
C ALA A 118 -3.75 14.40 -6.62
N MET A 119 -2.81 13.95 -5.78
CA MET A 119 -3.05 13.76 -4.33
C MET A 119 -3.42 15.04 -3.59
N ASP A 120 -3.02 16.21 -4.09
CA ASP A 120 -3.35 17.54 -3.57
C ASP A 120 -4.64 18.17 -4.16
N ASP A 121 -5.38 17.40 -4.98
CA ASP A 121 -6.68 17.85 -5.51
C ASP A 121 -7.72 17.98 -4.37
N PRO A 122 -8.59 19.01 -4.40
CA PRO A 122 -9.63 19.21 -3.38
C PRO A 122 -10.49 17.98 -3.09
N ARG A 123 -10.71 17.09 -4.07
CA ARG A 123 -11.47 15.84 -3.90
C ARG A 123 -10.76 14.86 -2.97
N TYR A 124 -9.44 14.73 -3.07
CA TYR A 124 -8.66 13.92 -2.11
C TYR A 124 -8.55 14.61 -0.74
N LEU A 125 -8.38 15.93 -0.72
CA LEU A 125 -8.38 16.67 0.55
C LEU A 125 -9.71 16.49 1.31
N ARG A 126 -10.84 16.38 0.60
CA ARG A 126 -12.15 16.02 1.18
C ARG A 126 -12.10 14.63 1.83
N ILE A 127 -11.56 13.62 1.13
CA ILE A 127 -11.39 12.26 1.68
C ILE A 127 -10.48 12.27 2.91
N LEU A 128 -9.35 12.97 2.86
CA LEU A 128 -8.41 13.07 3.99
C LEU A 128 -9.07 13.74 5.22
N LYS A 129 -9.83 14.82 5.02
CA LYS A 129 -10.56 15.50 6.09
C LYS A 129 -11.61 14.60 6.72
N THR A 130 -12.35 13.86 5.90
CA THR A 130 -13.34 12.89 6.36
C THR A 130 -12.69 11.76 7.15
N ALA A 131 -11.57 11.22 6.65
CA ALA A 131 -10.82 10.20 7.35
C ALA A 131 -10.34 10.66 8.73
N ALA A 132 -9.79 11.87 8.81
CA ALA A 132 -9.34 12.46 10.06
C ALA A 132 -10.50 12.65 11.06
N ALA A 133 -11.68 13.11 10.59
CA ALA A 133 -12.86 13.30 11.43
C ALA A 133 -13.44 11.98 11.98
N LEU A 134 -13.23 10.87 11.25
CA LEU A 134 -13.71 9.54 11.61
C LEU A 134 -12.64 8.66 12.30
N ASP A 135 -11.45 9.19 12.59
CA ASP A 135 -10.31 8.44 13.10
C ASP A 135 -10.00 7.20 12.23
N MET A 136 -9.96 7.42 10.92
CA MET A 136 -9.65 6.43 9.90
C MET A 136 -8.33 6.77 9.22
N MET A 137 -7.54 5.76 8.86
CA MET A 137 -6.33 5.97 8.06
C MET A 137 -6.66 6.05 6.57
N VAL A 138 -5.81 6.75 5.82
CA VAL A 138 -5.77 6.68 4.35
C VAL A 138 -4.44 6.06 3.92
N VAL A 139 -4.49 4.97 3.17
CA VAL A 139 -3.29 4.40 2.52
C VAL A 139 -3.30 4.83 1.06
N THR A 140 -2.26 5.51 0.62
CA THR A 140 -2.14 5.95 -0.78
C THR A 140 -0.97 5.27 -1.48
N HIS A 141 -1.15 4.95 -2.77
CA HIS A 141 0.01 4.75 -3.64
C HIS A 141 0.85 6.02 -3.65
N ALA A 142 2.17 5.91 -3.63
CA ALA A 142 3.08 7.05 -3.60
C ALA A 142 4.22 6.90 -4.63
N GLY A 143 4.57 8.00 -5.27
CA GLY A 143 5.58 8.05 -6.34
C GLY A 143 5.05 7.71 -7.72
N LEU A 144 5.94 7.19 -8.56
CA LEU A 144 5.61 6.69 -9.90
C LEU A 144 4.95 5.32 -9.80
N ASP A 145 4.35 4.86 -10.90
CA ASP A 145 3.75 3.54 -11.00
C ASP A 145 4.34 2.74 -12.17
N VAL A 146 4.71 1.48 -11.94
CA VAL A 146 5.35 0.65 -12.96
C VAL A 146 4.39 0.31 -14.12
N GLY A 147 3.09 0.20 -13.84
CA GLY A 147 2.05 -0.07 -14.83
C GLY A 147 1.53 1.18 -15.56
N LEU A 148 1.91 2.39 -15.10
CA LEU A 148 1.51 3.67 -15.67
C LEU A 148 2.72 4.61 -15.79
N PRO A 149 3.66 4.34 -16.72
CA PRO A 149 4.84 5.18 -16.88
C PRO A 149 4.50 6.65 -17.14
N GLY A 150 5.15 7.56 -16.40
CA GLY A 150 4.93 9.00 -16.50
C GLY A 150 3.75 9.55 -15.70
N ALA A 151 3.05 8.72 -14.93
CA ALA A 151 2.00 9.17 -14.02
C ALA A 151 2.62 9.81 -12.76
N GLU A 152 2.35 11.11 -12.55
CA GLU A 152 2.93 11.90 -11.44
C GLU A 152 1.88 12.36 -10.42
N GLN A 153 0.70 11.75 -10.42
CA GLN A 153 -0.40 12.16 -9.54
C GLN A 153 -0.08 11.97 -8.06
N ALA A 154 0.80 11.02 -7.73
CA ALA A 154 1.28 10.72 -6.38
C ALA A 154 2.74 11.14 -6.14
N ALA A 155 3.24 12.16 -6.86
CA ALA A 155 4.58 12.69 -6.65
C ALA A 155 4.74 13.26 -5.22
N PRO A 156 5.93 13.14 -4.58
CA PRO A 156 6.16 13.58 -3.21
C PRO A 156 5.78 15.04 -2.93
N GLU A 157 5.95 15.94 -3.90
CA GLU A 157 5.54 17.34 -3.77
C GLU A 157 4.02 17.51 -3.63
N LYS A 158 3.24 16.70 -4.35
CA LYS A 158 1.77 16.71 -4.27
C LYS A 158 1.31 16.09 -2.94
N ILE A 159 1.97 15.02 -2.51
CA ILE A 159 1.74 14.42 -1.20
C ILE A 159 2.06 15.44 -0.10
N ARG A 160 3.19 16.15 -0.18
CA ARG A 160 3.55 17.19 0.78
C ARG A 160 2.46 18.24 0.91
N ARG A 161 1.96 18.77 -0.21
CA ARG A 161 0.87 19.76 -0.19
C ARG A 161 -0.42 19.20 0.41
N ALA A 162 -0.72 17.93 0.17
CA ALA A 162 -1.89 17.28 0.78
C ALA A 162 -1.74 17.15 2.31
N VAL A 163 -0.56 16.77 2.79
CA VAL A 163 -0.24 16.68 4.23
C VAL A 163 -0.32 18.05 4.88
N ASP A 164 0.27 19.09 4.27
CA ASP A 164 0.23 20.45 4.79
C ASP A 164 -1.21 20.99 4.86
N ALA A 165 -2.09 20.58 3.92
CA ALA A 165 -3.50 20.98 3.90
C ALA A 165 -4.37 20.22 4.92
N VAL A 166 -3.99 19.00 5.32
CA VAL A 166 -4.75 18.15 6.26
C VAL A 166 -3.77 17.43 7.22
N PRO A 167 -3.03 18.16 8.07
CA PRO A 167 -1.95 17.57 8.88
C PRO A 167 -2.43 16.60 9.96
N GLN A 168 -3.72 16.61 10.29
CA GLN A 168 -4.34 15.70 11.27
C GLN A 168 -4.72 14.33 10.67
N ALA A 169 -4.62 14.14 9.34
CA ALA A 169 -4.95 12.87 8.71
C ALA A 169 -3.86 11.84 8.99
N THR A 170 -4.25 10.63 9.40
CA THR A 170 -3.36 9.48 9.43
C THR A 170 -3.15 8.99 8.01
N LEU A 171 -2.02 9.39 7.40
CA LEU A 171 -1.68 9.07 6.01
C LEU A 171 -0.52 8.08 5.96
N VAL A 172 -0.75 6.93 5.33
CA VAL A 172 0.27 5.92 5.05
C VAL A 172 0.65 5.99 3.59
N LEU A 173 1.93 6.18 3.33
CA LEU A 173 2.50 6.26 1.98
C LEU A 173 3.10 4.92 1.59
N ALA A 174 2.57 4.30 0.54
CA ALA A 174 3.12 3.07 0.01
C ALA A 174 4.55 3.27 -0.54
N HIS A 175 5.26 2.15 -0.66
CA HIS A 175 6.53 2.07 -1.38
C HIS A 175 7.62 2.99 -0.81
N MET A 176 7.81 2.96 0.52
CA MET A 176 8.76 3.82 1.24
C MET A 176 8.56 5.31 0.91
N GLY A 177 7.29 5.73 0.82
CA GLY A 177 6.90 7.13 0.64
C GLY A 177 6.86 7.63 -0.80
N GLY A 178 7.37 6.85 -1.77
CA GLY A 178 7.33 7.27 -3.18
C GLY A 178 8.17 6.40 -4.10
N TRP A 179 7.56 5.40 -4.74
CA TRP A 179 8.26 4.52 -5.66
C TRP A 179 9.02 5.30 -6.74
N ARG A 180 10.33 5.04 -6.86
CA ARG A 180 11.25 5.72 -7.80
C ARG A 180 11.42 7.24 -7.57
N CYS A 181 10.87 7.80 -6.48
CA CYS A 181 11.00 9.21 -6.11
C CYS A 181 11.68 9.39 -4.74
N TRP A 182 12.46 8.40 -4.27
CA TRP A 182 12.97 8.35 -2.90
C TRP A 182 13.87 9.52 -2.50
N GLU A 183 14.66 10.09 -3.43
CA GLU A 183 15.44 11.32 -3.18
C GLU A 183 14.53 12.53 -2.87
N GLN A 184 13.36 12.59 -3.51
CA GLN A 184 12.36 13.63 -3.22
C GLN A 184 11.67 13.36 -1.87
N VAL A 185 11.41 12.08 -1.55
CA VAL A 185 10.86 11.65 -0.25
C VAL A 185 11.79 12.09 0.88
N GLU A 186 13.11 11.81 0.79
CA GLU A 186 14.11 12.21 1.77
C GLU A 186 14.16 13.72 2.00
N ARG A 187 13.93 14.50 0.96
CA ARG A 187 13.98 15.96 1.03
C ARG A 187 12.70 16.60 1.55
N LEU A 188 11.54 16.04 1.23
CA LEU A 188 10.26 16.74 1.37
C LEU A 188 9.37 16.25 2.52
N LEU A 189 9.54 15.00 2.97
CA LEU A 189 8.57 14.37 3.85
C LEU A 189 9.01 14.00 5.27
N PRO A 190 10.30 14.09 5.67
CA PRO A 190 10.72 13.59 6.99
C PRO A 190 10.11 14.35 8.18
N ASP A 191 9.85 15.65 8.02
CA ASP A 191 9.25 16.55 9.00
C ASP A 191 7.72 16.46 9.08
N THR A 192 7.11 15.58 8.30
CA THR A 192 5.66 15.33 8.29
C THR A 192 5.27 14.14 9.18
N PRO A 193 4.00 14.02 9.62
CA PRO A 193 3.56 12.92 10.47
C PRO A 193 3.22 11.64 9.69
N VAL A 194 3.58 11.52 8.41
CA VAL A 194 3.23 10.36 7.58
C VAL A 194 3.88 9.08 8.07
N LEU A 195 3.19 7.97 7.81
CA LEU A 195 3.73 6.62 7.96
C LEU A 195 4.14 6.11 6.57
N LEU A 196 5.09 5.19 6.53
CA LEU A 196 5.56 4.55 5.30
C LEU A 196 5.26 3.06 5.35
N ASP A 197 4.98 2.44 4.21
CA ASP A 197 5.07 0.98 4.11
C ASP A 197 6.24 0.54 3.21
N THR A 198 6.74 -0.66 3.46
CA THR A 198 7.94 -1.17 2.78
C THR A 198 7.64 -1.80 1.42
N SER A 199 6.37 -1.88 1.02
CA SER A 199 5.93 -2.64 -0.15
C SER A 199 6.70 -2.28 -1.42
N PHE A 200 7.08 -3.28 -2.19
CA PHE A 200 7.70 -3.16 -3.51
C PHE A 200 8.86 -2.14 -3.59
N SER A 201 9.70 -2.08 -2.54
CA SER A 201 10.76 -1.06 -2.43
C SER A 201 12.17 -1.61 -2.25
N LEU A 202 12.32 -2.88 -1.85
CA LEU A 202 13.60 -3.51 -1.54
C LEU A 202 13.95 -4.60 -2.57
N GLY A 203 15.21 -4.68 -2.96
CA GLY A 203 15.72 -5.75 -3.80
C GLY A 203 15.60 -5.50 -5.29
N VAL A 204 15.03 -6.45 -6.01
CA VAL A 204 14.95 -6.45 -7.48
C VAL A 204 13.56 -6.91 -7.91
N MET A 205 12.92 -6.17 -8.78
CA MET A 205 11.67 -6.60 -9.43
C MET A 205 11.91 -7.85 -10.28
N THR A 206 10.96 -8.77 -10.26
CA THR A 206 10.99 -9.95 -11.13
C THR A 206 10.20 -9.67 -12.40
N PRO A 207 10.85 -9.65 -13.58
CA PRO A 207 10.14 -9.43 -14.83
C PRO A 207 9.26 -10.63 -15.18
N ASN A 208 8.19 -10.40 -15.93
CA ASN A 208 7.27 -11.46 -16.41
C ASN A 208 7.83 -12.29 -17.59
N GLY A 209 9.01 -11.92 -18.13
CA GLY A 209 9.65 -12.63 -19.23
C GLY A 209 9.26 -12.14 -20.64
N ASP A 210 8.44 -11.09 -20.77
CA ASP A 210 8.05 -10.52 -22.07
C ASP A 210 9.15 -9.66 -22.73
N GLY A 211 10.28 -9.50 -22.06
CA GLY A 211 11.45 -8.79 -22.55
C GLY A 211 11.35 -7.27 -22.51
N LYS A 212 10.38 -6.69 -21.83
CA LYS A 212 10.19 -5.24 -21.70
C LYS A 212 11.05 -4.64 -20.59
N LEU A 213 11.10 -5.26 -19.41
CA LEU A 213 12.00 -4.90 -18.33
C LEU A 213 13.32 -5.67 -18.52
N ARG A 214 14.41 -5.01 -18.86
CA ARG A 214 15.64 -5.68 -19.31
C ARG A 214 16.89 -5.28 -18.55
N THR A 215 16.98 -4.04 -18.12
CA THR A 215 18.22 -3.54 -17.53
C THR A 215 18.20 -3.69 -16.01
N GLN A 216 19.40 -3.92 -15.44
CA GLN A 216 19.56 -3.95 -13.97
C GLN A 216 19.08 -2.65 -13.31
N LYS A 217 19.20 -1.51 -14.00
CA LYS A 217 18.73 -0.22 -13.51
C LYS A 217 17.20 -0.17 -13.42
N GLU A 218 16.50 -0.73 -14.41
CA GLU A 218 15.04 -0.81 -14.41
C GLU A 218 14.52 -1.76 -13.33
N LEU A 219 15.22 -2.86 -13.07
CA LEU A 219 14.77 -3.87 -12.11
C LEU A 219 15.12 -3.53 -10.66
N ARG A 220 16.25 -2.83 -10.42
CA ARG A 220 16.73 -2.56 -9.06
C ARG A 220 15.83 -1.52 -8.35
N MET A 221 15.50 -1.82 -7.11
CA MET A 221 14.83 -0.91 -6.18
C MET A 221 15.84 -0.31 -5.18
N LEU A 222 15.43 0.11 -4.01
CA LEU A 222 16.34 0.63 -2.99
C LEU A 222 17.44 -0.38 -2.65
N SER A 223 18.65 0.11 -2.51
CA SER A 223 19.71 -0.68 -1.89
C SER A 223 19.42 -0.89 -0.40
N PRO A 224 19.96 -1.94 0.25
CA PRO A 224 19.83 -2.11 1.69
C PRO A 224 20.24 -0.86 2.48
N ALA A 225 21.31 -0.18 2.07
CA ALA A 225 21.80 1.03 2.74
C ALA A 225 20.81 2.20 2.60
N SER A 226 20.29 2.45 1.40
CA SER A 226 19.30 3.51 1.16
C SER A 226 17.99 3.22 1.87
N PHE A 227 17.55 1.96 1.89
CA PHE A 227 16.35 1.54 2.61
C PHE A 227 16.48 1.81 4.12
N VAL A 228 17.58 1.38 4.73
CA VAL A 228 17.86 1.62 6.15
C VAL A 228 18.00 3.12 6.45
N GLY A 229 18.60 3.88 5.53
CA GLY A 229 18.68 5.34 5.62
C GLY A 229 17.28 5.97 5.75
N LEU A 230 16.34 5.58 4.90
CA LEU A 230 14.94 6.04 5.00
C LEU A 230 14.28 5.60 6.31
N VAL A 231 14.44 4.35 6.73
CA VAL A 231 13.90 3.88 8.02
C VAL A 231 14.37 4.77 9.18
N ARG A 232 15.65 5.11 9.22
CA ARG A 232 16.22 5.95 10.29
C ARG A 232 15.81 7.41 10.17
N LEU A 233 15.67 7.91 8.94
CA LEU A 233 15.27 9.30 8.69
C LEU A 233 13.82 9.56 9.16
N PHE A 234 12.92 8.61 8.93
CA PHE A 234 11.52 8.72 9.36
C PHE A 234 11.28 8.24 10.80
N GLY A 235 12.15 7.35 11.31
CA GLY A 235 11.92 6.60 12.54
C GLY A 235 11.27 5.25 12.28
N ALA A 236 11.83 4.19 12.86
CA ALA A 236 11.36 2.82 12.66
C ALA A 236 9.91 2.59 13.16
N ASP A 237 9.45 3.39 14.10
CA ASP A 237 8.09 3.38 14.65
C ASP A 237 7.03 3.89 13.66
N ARG A 238 7.45 4.58 12.59
CA ARG A 238 6.60 5.08 11.50
C ARG A 238 6.65 4.23 10.24
N VAL A 239 7.33 3.08 10.25
CA VAL A 239 7.44 2.19 9.10
C VAL A 239 6.65 0.90 9.34
N LEU A 240 5.91 0.46 8.33
CA LEU A 240 5.04 -0.72 8.34
C LEU A 240 5.56 -1.74 7.34
N PHE A 241 5.67 -3.00 7.72
CA PHE A 241 6.06 -4.05 6.78
C PHE A 241 4.93 -4.32 5.79
N GLY A 242 5.21 -4.23 4.51
CA GLY A 242 4.31 -4.56 3.41
C GLY A 242 5.09 -5.18 2.27
N THR A 243 4.50 -6.10 1.53
CA THR A 243 5.16 -6.79 0.42
C THR A 243 4.69 -6.37 -0.96
N ASP A 244 3.46 -5.88 -1.08
CA ASP A 244 2.76 -5.68 -2.35
C ASP A 244 2.41 -7.01 -3.06
N SER A 245 2.18 -8.09 -2.28
CA SER A 245 1.67 -9.34 -2.87
C SER A 245 0.38 -9.07 -3.68
N PRO A 246 0.26 -9.57 -4.92
CA PRO A 246 1.01 -10.65 -5.54
C PRO A 246 2.31 -10.25 -6.28
N TRP A 247 2.70 -8.97 -6.31
CA TRP A 247 3.83 -8.48 -7.10
C TRP A 247 5.21 -8.78 -6.49
N SER A 248 5.24 -9.15 -5.20
CA SER A 248 6.43 -9.69 -4.53
C SER A 248 6.10 -11.04 -3.90
N ASP A 249 7.09 -11.95 -3.87
CA ASP A 249 7.02 -13.16 -3.06
C ASP A 249 7.18 -12.80 -1.58
N GLN A 250 6.16 -13.09 -0.76
CA GLN A 250 6.14 -12.71 0.66
C GLN A 250 7.30 -13.31 1.44
N ALA A 251 7.64 -14.58 1.20
CA ALA A 251 8.72 -15.26 1.92
C ALA A 251 10.08 -14.66 1.56
N ALA A 252 10.37 -14.52 0.27
CA ALA A 252 11.62 -13.94 -0.21
C ALA A 252 11.77 -12.47 0.23
N TYR A 253 10.70 -11.69 0.19
CA TYR A 253 10.73 -10.29 0.63
C TYR A 253 10.98 -10.17 2.13
N LEU A 254 10.35 -11.01 2.94
CA LEU A 254 10.56 -11.08 4.39
C LEU A 254 12.02 -11.46 4.73
N GLU A 255 12.62 -12.40 4.02
CA GLU A 255 14.02 -12.78 4.20
C GLU A 255 14.97 -11.62 3.86
N GLN A 256 14.72 -10.91 2.75
CA GLN A 256 15.49 -9.72 2.39
C GLN A 256 15.38 -8.63 3.47
N PHE A 257 14.17 -8.38 3.98
CA PHE A 257 13.96 -7.43 5.06
C PHE A 257 14.70 -7.83 6.35
N ARG A 258 14.63 -9.10 6.74
CA ARG A 258 15.33 -9.63 7.93
C ARG A 258 16.85 -9.50 7.84
N ALA A 259 17.40 -9.56 6.64
CA ALA A 259 18.85 -9.40 6.39
C ALA A 259 19.33 -7.93 6.50
N LEU A 260 18.42 -6.96 6.60
CA LEU A 260 18.81 -5.55 6.76
C LEU A 260 19.53 -5.31 8.09
N PRO A 261 20.52 -4.41 8.13
CA PRO A 261 21.25 -4.04 9.35
C PRO A 261 20.42 -3.07 10.23
N LEU A 262 19.25 -3.54 10.64
CA LEU A 262 18.36 -2.94 11.62
C LEU A 262 18.48 -3.70 12.94
N THR A 263 18.27 -3.02 14.06
CA THR A 263 18.21 -3.67 15.38
C THR A 263 16.99 -4.59 15.49
N ASP A 264 17.02 -5.54 16.43
CA ASP A 264 15.89 -6.45 16.66
C ASP A 264 14.61 -5.69 17.05
N GLY A 265 14.74 -4.59 17.81
CA GLY A 265 13.62 -3.72 18.16
C GLY A 265 13.02 -3.00 16.95
N GLU A 266 13.86 -2.42 16.06
CA GLU A 266 13.39 -1.82 14.80
C GLU A 266 12.67 -2.86 13.93
N LYS A 267 13.24 -4.07 13.81
CA LYS A 267 12.62 -5.17 13.05
C LYS A 267 11.29 -5.60 13.66
N ALA A 268 11.21 -5.76 14.96
CA ALA A 268 9.97 -6.15 15.65
C ALA A 268 8.87 -5.10 15.45
N GLY A 269 9.22 -3.81 15.61
CA GLY A 269 8.32 -2.69 15.36
C GLY A 269 7.76 -2.73 13.94
N ILE A 270 8.64 -2.76 12.93
CA ILE A 270 8.26 -2.70 11.51
C ILE A 270 7.50 -3.95 11.08
N LEU A 271 7.95 -5.16 11.49
CA LEU A 271 7.34 -6.42 11.08
C LEU A 271 5.93 -6.63 11.61
N GLY A 272 5.50 -5.90 12.66
CA GLY A 272 4.15 -6.13 13.13
C GLY A 272 3.63 -5.22 14.23
N GLU A 273 4.46 -4.77 15.18
CA GLU A 273 3.96 -4.00 16.32
C GLU A 273 3.37 -2.65 15.91
N ASN A 274 3.99 -1.97 14.92
CA ASN A 274 3.48 -0.71 14.38
C ASN A 274 2.11 -0.91 13.71
N ALA A 275 2.00 -1.92 12.85
CA ALA A 275 0.75 -2.26 12.19
C ALA A 275 -0.33 -2.70 13.17
N ALA A 276 0.04 -3.45 14.22
CA ALA A 276 -0.89 -3.90 15.25
C ALA A 276 -1.55 -2.72 15.99
N ARG A 277 -0.79 -1.66 16.27
CA ARG A 277 -1.34 -0.43 16.89
C ARG A 277 -2.39 0.26 16.01
N LEU A 278 -2.27 0.17 14.68
CA LEU A 278 -3.24 0.77 13.75
C LEU A 278 -4.48 -0.10 13.52
N LEU A 279 -4.30 -1.42 13.56
CA LEU A 279 -5.34 -2.36 13.12
C LEU A 279 -6.18 -2.92 14.28
N PHE A 280 -5.60 -3.05 15.47
CA PHE A 280 -6.23 -3.75 16.60
C PHE A 280 -6.48 -2.86 17.83
N SER A 281 -6.13 -1.56 17.74
CA SER A 281 -6.46 -0.57 18.78
C SER A 281 -7.93 -0.15 18.75
#